data_59687e509050da704315ecbb44403b0d
#
_entry.id   59687e509050da704315ecbb44403b0d
#
_cell.length_a   1.000
_cell.length_b   1.000
_cell.length_c   1.000
_cell.angle_alpha   90.00
_cell.angle_beta   90.00
_cell.angle_gamma   90.00
#
_symmetry.space_group_name_H-M   'P 1'
#
loop_
_entity.id
_entity.type
_entity.pdbx_description
1 polymer ?
#
loop_
_entity_poly.entity_id
_entity_poly.type
_entity_poly.pdbx_seq_one_letter_code
_entity_poly.pdbx_strand_id
1 'polypeptide(L)'
;MKMDEKPEKEREERRKLFLSWDIENDLPCEVGDYILKRIDFPTMEDRKTGKVKTDIRVYTAFAWENEKNGWMVKAIFDEETKDYMVKMDLRLMTLTQLESITGDFGQFKKRVRELTPKAIEKELIHLERVSVLAAAKGFMKWDYEKVMPERMGQYKRIIKPVNSVEGLNGSFIIGAYECRERNIGVLFFYNIYREEYYG
;
A
#
# COMPACT_ATOMS: atom_id res chain seq x y z
N MET A 1 17.92 0.02 -35.32
CA MET A 1 17.52 -0.96 -34.30
C MET A 1 16.01 -0.81 -34.17
N LYS A 2 15.21 -1.72 -34.77
CA LYS A 2 13.76 -1.69 -34.62
C LYS A 2 13.47 -2.04 -33.16
N MET A 3 12.93 -1.11 -32.38
CA MET A 3 12.37 -1.42 -31.08
C MET A 3 11.26 -2.44 -31.29
N ASP A 4 11.25 -3.50 -30.49
CA ASP A 4 10.22 -4.54 -30.55
C ASP A 4 8.84 -3.91 -30.29
N GLU A 5 8.03 -3.78 -31.34
CA GLU A 5 6.65 -3.23 -31.30
C GLU A 5 5.68 -4.11 -30.49
N LYS A 6 6.07 -5.36 -30.26
CA LYS A 6 5.23 -6.36 -29.56
C LYS A 6 4.94 -6.03 -28.09
N PRO A 7 5.93 -5.61 -27.27
CA PRO A 7 5.67 -5.24 -25.87
C PRO A 7 4.77 -4.02 -25.72
N GLU A 8 4.87 -3.07 -26.64
CA GLU A 8 4.05 -1.84 -26.59
C GLU A 8 2.57 -2.12 -26.88
N LYS A 9 2.31 -2.98 -27.88
CA LYS A 9 0.96 -3.41 -28.21
C LYS A 9 0.31 -4.16 -27.05
N GLU A 10 1.01 -5.08 -26.40
CA GLU A 10 0.53 -5.81 -25.23
C GLU A 10 0.19 -4.88 -24.05
N ARG A 11 0.98 -3.83 -23.82
CA ARG A 11 0.70 -2.83 -22.78
C ARG A 11 -0.57 -2.05 -23.09
N GLU A 12 -0.74 -1.62 -24.34
CA GLU A 12 -1.94 -0.90 -24.74
C GLU A 12 -3.20 -1.77 -24.65
N GLU A 13 -3.11 -3.04 -24.97
CA GLU A 13 -4.20 -3.99 -24.79
C GLU A 13 -4.59 -4.15 -23.31
N ARG A 14 -3.61 -4.27 -22.42
CA ARG A 14 -3.86 -4.31 -20.96
C ARG A 14 -4.46 -3.02 -20.44
N ARG A 15 -3.94 -1.87 -20.89
CA ARG A 15 -4.50 -0.57 -20.53
C ARG A 15 -5.97 -0.49 -20.93
N LYS A 16 -6.32 -0.92 -22.14
CA LYS A 16 -7.72 -0.99 -22.61
C LYS A 16 -8.60 -1.89 -21.73
N LEU A 17 -8.08 -3.02 -21.26
CA LEU A 17 -8.82 -3.88 -20.32
C LEU A 17 -9.15 -3.12 -19.02
N PHE A 18 -8.19 -2.42 -18.43
CA PHE A 18 -8.45 -1.61 -17.24
C PHE A 18 -9.43 -0.46 -17.51
N LEU A 19 -9.28 0.24 -18.65
CA LEU A 19 -10.17 1.35 -19.01
C LEU A 19 -11.60 0.88 -19.32
N SER A 20 -11.76 -0.36 -19.80
CA SER A 20 -13.07 -0.96 -20.02
C SER A 20 -13.78 -1.40 -18.74
N TRP A 21 -13.07 -1.41 -17.61
CA TRP A 21 -13.68 -1.73 -16.32
C TRP A 21 -14.29 -0.48 -15.70
N ASP A 22 -15.60 -0.49 -15.56
CA ASP A 22 -16.38 0.57 -14.91
C ASP A 22 -16.21 0.48 -13.39
N ILE A 23 -15.02 0.92 -12.91
CA ILE A 23 -14.66 0.83 -11.50
C ILE A 23 -15.54 1.68 -10.61
N GLU A 24 -16.07 2.78 -11.14
CA GLU A 24 -16.89 3.74 -10.42
C GLU A 24 -18.25 3.14 -10.02
N ASN A 25 -18.77 2.19 -10.82
CA ASN A 25 -20.00 1.47 -10.51
C ASN A 25 -19.76 0.08 -9.87
N ASP A 26 -18.57 -0.49 -10.06
CA ASP A 26 -18.25 -1.86 -9.64
C ASP A 26 -17.57 -1.91 -8.25
N LEU A 27 -16.94 -0.81 -7.83
CA LEU A 27 -16.18 -0.71 -6.59
C LEU A 27 -16.72 0.44 -5.71
N PRO A 28 -16.55 0.36 -4.38
CA PRO A 28 -16.92 1.47 -3.51
C PRO A 28 -16.05 2.69 -3.81
N CYS A 29 -16.68 3.83 -4.09
CA CYS A 29 -15.99 5.09 -4.33
C CYS A 29 -15.21 5.56 -3.10
N GLU A 30 -15.66 5.17 -1.90
CA GLU A 30 -15.06 5.54 -0.62
C GLU A 30 -14.98 4.33 0.30
N VAL A 31 -13.86 4.19 1.01
CA VAL A 31 -13.67 3.24 2.11
C VAL A 31 -13.02 4.00 3.27
N GLY A 32 -13.83 4.48 4.22
CA GLY A 32 -13.38 5.42 5.25
C GLY A 32 -12.84 6.71 4.62
N ASP A 33 -11.60 7.06 4.95
CA ASP A 33 -10.92 8.24 4.38
C ASP A 33 -10.21 7.95 3.03
N TYR A 34 -10.39 6.76 2.46
CA TYR A 34 -9.78 6.37 1.20
C TYR A 34 -10.76 6.58 0.04
N ILE A 35 -10.38 7.42 -0.91
CA ILE A 35 -11.19 7.80 -2.07
C ILE A 35 -10.67 7.09 -3.32
N LEU A 36 -11.56 6.42 -4.06
CA LEU A 36 -11.23 5.77 -5.33
C LEU A 36 -10.92 6.81 -6.40
N LYS A 37 -9.77 6.67 -7.04
CA LYS A 37 -9.32 7.53 -8.14
C LYS A 37 -8.77 6.70 -9.28
N ARG A 38 -9.20 6.98 -10.51
CA ARG A 38 -8.56 6.44 -11.72
C ARG A 38 -7.23 7.14 -11.92
N ILE A 39 -6.17 6.38 -12.12
CA ILE A 39 -4.81 6.90 -12.29
C ILE A 39 -4.39 6.82 -13.75
N ASP A 40 -4.58 5.67 -14.40
CA ASP A 40 -4.25 5.41 -15.81
C ASP A 40 -2.84 5.88 -16.21
N PHE A 41 -1.82 5.48 -15.44
CA PHE A 41 -0.48 5.96 -15.70
C PHE A 41 0.60 4.91 -15.45
N PRO A 42 1.57 4.75 -16.39
CA PRO A 42 2.79 3.99 -16.17
C PRO A 42 3.86 4.87 -15.51
N THR A 43 3.51 5.66 -14.48
CA THR A 43 4.42 6.65 -13.92
C THR A 43 4.59 6.46 -12.42
N MET A 44 5.86 6.48 -12.00
CA MET A 44 6.21 6.74 -10.60
C MET A 44 6.69 8.18 -10.49
N GLU A 45 6.05 8.97 -9.65
CA GLU A 45 6.60 10.25 -9.24
C GLU A 45 7.88 9.99 -8.42
N ASP A 46 9.00 10.54 -8.89
CA ASP A 46 10.23 10.54 -8.10
C ASP A 46 10.04 11.51 -6.94
N ARG A 47 9.73 10.98 -5.76
CA ARG A 47 9.47 11.77 -4.54
C ARG A 47 10.63 12.68 -4.13
N LYS A 48 11.85 12.43 -4.62
CA LYS A 48 13.03 13.28 -4.33
C LYS A 48 13.12 14.49 -5.23
N THR A 49 12.72 14.36 -6.47
CA THR A 49 12.92 15.39 -7.49
C THR A 49 11.62 16.01 -7.98
N GLY A 50 10.46 15.46 -7.60
CA GLY A 50 9.15 15.82 -8.15
C GLY A 50 9.02 15.53 -9.66
N LYS A 51 10.02 14.87 -10.26
CA LYS A 51 9.97 14.50 -11.66
C LYS A 51 9.24 13.19 -11.84
N VAL A 52 8.30 13.20 -12.75
CA VAL A 52 7.58 12.00 -13.16
C VAL A 52 8.54 11.10 -13.93
N LYS A 53 8.85 9.93 -13.39
CA LYS A 53 9.57 8.87 -14.10
C LYS A 53 8.57 7.86 -14.60
N THR A 54 8.59 7.60 -15.89
CA THR A 54 7.86 6.48 -16.49
C THR A 54 8.54 5.18 -16.07
N ASP A 55 7.89 4.40 -15.19
CA ASP A 55 8.30 3.02 -14.95
C ASP A 55 7.46 2.10 -15.83
N ILE A 56 8.07 1.68 -16.94
CA ILE A 56 7.42 0.79 -17.91
C ILE A 56 7.16 -0.62 -17.36
N ARG A 57 7.73 -0.97 -16.19
CA ARG A 57 7.54 -2.28 -15.56
C ARG A 57 6.24 -2.38 -14.77
N VAL A 58 5.71 -1.27 -14.31
CA VAL A 58 4.50 -1.26 -13.49
C VAL A 58 3.49 -0.29 -14.09
N TYR A 59 2.29 -0.77 -14.36
CA TYR A 59 1.15 0.05 -14.75
C TYR A 59 0.19 0.18 -13.57
N THR A 60 -0.12 1.40 -13.16
CA THR A 60 -1.12 1.67 -12.12
C THR A 60 -2.42 2.13 -12.78
N ALA A 61 -3.49 1.35 -12.60
CA ALA A 61 -4.79 1.62 -13.22
C ALA A 61 -5.65 2.58 -12.39
N PHE A 62 -5.74 2.31 -11.11
CA PHE A 62 -6.51 3.12 -10.14
C PHE A 62 -5.98 2.88 -8.73
N ALA A 63 -6.41 3.72 -7.80
CA ALA A 63 -6.11 3.54 -6.39
C ALA A 63 -7.21 4.11 -5.49
N TRP A 64 -7.31 3.60 -4.29
CA TRP A 64 -7.91 4.30 -3.17
C TRP A 64 -6.81 5.11 -2.47
N GLU A 65 -6.97 6.42 -2.39
CA GLU A 65 -6.02 7.35 -1.82
C GLU A 65 -6.57 8.01 -0.56
N ASN A 66 -5.78 8.02 0.51
CA ASN A 66 -6.05 8.80 1.71
C ASN A 66 -5.15 10.05 1.70
N GLU A 67 -5.73 11.20 1.40
CA GLU A 67 -5.01 12.47 1.30
C GLU A 67 -4.44 12.96 2.65
N LYS A 68 -5.05 12.53 3.78
CA LYS A 68 -4.61 12.96 5.12
C LYS A 68 -3.24 12.41 5.49
N ASN A 69 -2.97 11.15 5.14
CA ASN A 69 -1.69 10.49 5.43
C ASN A 69 -0.84 10.22 4.17
N GLY A 70 -1.41 10.33 2.98
CA GLY A 70 -0.76 10.07 1.70
C GLY A 70 -0.57 8.58 1.40
N TRP A 71 -1.34 7.71 2.06
CA TRP A 71 -1.34 6.27 1.80
C TRP A 71 -2.24 5.95 0.61
N MET A 72 -1.85 4.93 -0.15
CA MET A 72 -2.57 4.54 -1.36
C MET A 72 -2.70 3.02 -1.43
N VAL A 73 -3.85 2.55 -1.87
CA VAL A 73 -4.07 1.13 -2.22
C VAL A 73 -4.24 1.05 -3.72
N LYS A 74 -3.20 0.59 -4.42
CA LYS A 74 -3.04 0.68 -5.87
C LYS A 74 -3.38 -0.65 -6.54
N ALA A 75 -4.23 -0.62 -7.54
CA ALA A 75 -4.43 -1.73 -8.49
C ALA A 75 -3.43 -1.59 -9.63
N ILE A 76 -2.55 -2.57 -9.78
CA ILE A 76 -1.45 -2.53 -10.73
C ILE A 76 -1.39 -3.77 -11.61
N PHE A 77 -0.65 -3.63 -12.71
CA PHE A 77 -0.11 -4.75 -13.48
C PHE A 77 1.42 -4.66 -13.49
N ASP A 78 2.08 -5.76 -13.16
CA ASP A 78 3.52 -5.88 -13.19
C ASP A 78 3.97 -6.55 -14.49
N GLU A 79 4.77 -5.84 -15.30
CA GLU A 79 5.23 -6.31 -16.60
C GLU A 79 6.31 -7.38 -16.50
N GLU A 80 6.97 -7.48 -15.37
CA GLU A 80 8.01 -8.49 -15.15
C GLU A 80 7.39 -9.86 -14.82
N THR A 81 6.48 -9.88 -13.84
CA THR A 81 5.80 -11.13 -13.42
C THR A 81 4.57 -11.46 -14.25
N LYS A 82 4.06 -10.49 -15.04
CA LYS A 82 2.83 -10.60 -15.83
C LYS A 82 1.56 -10.80 -14.98
N ASP A 83 1.59 -10.28 -13.77
CA ASP A 83 0.50 -10.40 -12.81
C ASP A 83 -0.22 -9.07 -12.58
N TYR A 84 -1.54 -9.17 -12.39
CA TYR A 84 -2.35 -8.16 -11.74
C TYR A 84 -2.23 -8.34 -10.23
N MET A 85 -2.11 -7.24 -9.49
CA MET A 85 -2.06 -7.28 -8.03
C MET A 85 -2.48 -5.97 -7.40
N VAL A 86 -2.77 -6.00 -6.10
CA VAL A 86 -3.02 -4.83 -5.27
C VAL A 86 -1.82 -4.57 -4.37
N LYS A 87 -1.33 -3.34 -4.36
CA LYS A 87 -0.25 -2.88 -3.47
C LYS A 87 -0.75 -1.78 -2.55
N MET A 88 -0.46 -1.91 -1.27
CA MET A 88 -0.70 -0.91 -0.24
C MET A 88 0.59 -0.09 -0.06
N ASP A 89 0.60 1.13 -0.56
CA ASP A 89 1.73 2.05 -0.46
C ASP A 89 1.55 2.93 0.76
N LEU A 90 2.33 2.65 1.80
CA LEU A 90 2.33 3.38 3.07
C LEU A 90 3.45 4.44 3.11
N ARG A 91 3.94 4.87 1.96
CA ARG A 91 5.01 5.85 1.74
C ARG A 91 6.40 5.31 2.07
N LEU A 92 6.63 4.83 3.28
CA LEU A 92 7.93 4.27 3.72
C LEU A 92 8.09 2.81 3.32
N MET A 93 7.00 2.13 3.10
CA MET A 93 6.98 0.73 2.67
C MET A 93 5.78 0.46 1.77
N THR A 94 5.91 -0.61 0.99
CA THR A 94 4.82 -1.11 0.16
C THR A 94 4.56 -2.57 0.51
N LEU A 95 3.31 -2.89 0.82
CA LEU A 95 2.83 -4.25 1.06
C LEU A 95 2.06 -4.74 -0.17
N THR A 96 2.14 -6.01 -0.48
CA THR A 96 1.34 -6.63 -1.54
C THR A 96 0.24 -7.47 -0.93
N GLN A 97 -1.01 -7.23 -1.35
CA GLN A 97 -2.13 -8.10 -1.00
C GLN A 97 -2.00 -9.40 -1.78
N LEU A 98 -1.45 -10.45 -1.14
CA LEU A 98 -1.08 -11.71 -1.79
C LEU A 98 -2.26 -12.39 -2.48
N GLU A 99 -3.44 -12.34 -1.86
CA GLU A 99 -4.67 -12.93 -2.39
C GLU A 99 -5.14 -12.28 -3.69
N SER A 100 -4.64 -11.07 -3.99
CA SER A 100 -5.00 -10.36 -5.22
C SER A 100 -4.18 -10.79 -6.44
N ILE A 101 -3.02 -11.44 -6.24
CA ILE A 101 -2.06 -11.76 -7.30
C ILE A 101 -2.63 -12.80 -8.26
N THR A 102 -2.70 -12.47 -9.55
CA THR A 102 -3.17 -13.37 -10.60
C THR A 102 -2.81 -12.86 -11.99
N GLY A 103 -2.54 -13.78 -12.94
CA GLY A 103 -2.41 -13.45 -14.37
C GLY A 103 -3.74 -13.27 -15.11
N ASP A 104 -4.89 -13.58 -14.49
CA ASP A 104 -6.22 -13.49 -15.09
C ASP A 104 -6.96 -12.23 -14.65
N PHE A 105 -7.34 -11.38 -15.63
CA PHE A 105 -8.01 -10.11 -15.34
C PHE A 105 -9.41 -10.27 -14.76
N GLY A 106 -10.14 -11.30 -15.14
CA GLY A 106 -11.49 -11.58 -14.61
C GLY A 106 -11.45 -11.97 -13.14
N GLN A 107 -10.49 -12.85 -12.78
CA GLN A 107 -10.22 -13.20 -11.38
C GLN A 107 -9.74 -11.99 -10.59
N PHE A 108 -8.87 -11.17 -11.17
CA PHE A 108 -8.39 -9.95 -10.52
C PHE A 108 -9.54 -9.03 -10.14
N LYS A 109 -10.45 -8.72 -11.09
CA LYS A 109 -11.64 -7.90 -10.81
C LYS A 109 -12.47 -8.46 -9.66
N LYS A 110 -12.74 -9.78 -9.69
CA LYS A 110 -13.48 -10.43 -8.60
C LYS A 110 -12.80 -10.27 -7.24
N ARG A 111 -11.49 -10.55 -7.17
CA ARG A 111 -10.71 -10.46 -5.93
C ARG A 111 -10.65 -9.04 -5.40
N VAL A 112 -10.40 -8.05 -6.26
CA VAL A 112 -10.40 -6.64 -5.87
C VAL A 112 -11.75 -6.24 -5.28
N ARG A 113 -12.85 -6.58 -5.93
CA ARG A 113 -14.21 -6.28 -5.45
C ARG A 113 -14.52 -6.89 -4.09
N GLU A 114 -14.15 -8.15 -3.90
CA GLU A 114 -14.53 -8.93 -2.70
C GLU A 114 -13.59 -8.70 -1.52
N LEU A 115 -12.30 -8.44 -1.77
CA LEU A 115 -11.27 -8.47 -0.75
C LEU A 115 -10.68 -7.10 -0.43
N THR A 116 -10.42 -6.25 -1.45
CA THR A 116 -9.65 -5.03 -1.22
C THR A 116 -10.34 -4.01 -0.32
N PRO A 117 -11.65 -3.71 -0.45
CA PRO A 117 -12.30 -2.79 0.49
C PRO A 117 -12.25 -3.29 1.93
N LYS A 118 -12.44 -4.60 2.15
CA LYS A 118 -12.34 -5.21 3.49
C LYS A 118 -10.93 -5.15 4.05
N ALA A 119 -9.91 -5.32 3.20
CA ALA A 119 -8.52 -5.20 3.60
C ALA A 119 -8.19 -3.75 4.00
N ILE A 120 -8.68 -2.74 3.25
CA ILE A 120 -8.55 -1.33 3.63
C ILE A 120 -9.16 -1.09 5.02
N GLU A 121 -10.39 -1.54 5.24
CA GLU A 121 -11.05 -1.38 6.54
C GLU A 121 -10.28 -2.05 7.68
N LYS A 122 -9.89 -3.31 7.48
CA LYS A 122 -9.25 -4.12 8.52
C LYS A 122 -7.81 -3.69 8.78
N GLU A 123 -7.04 -3.41 7.72
CA GLU A 123 -5.58 -3.28 7.80
C GLU A 123 -5.10 -1.83 7.81
N LEU A 124 -5.92 -0.88 7.36
CA LEU A 124 -5.52 0.51 7.24
C LEU A 124 -6.39 1.50 8.01
N ILE A 125 -7.66 1.15 8.30
CA ILE A 125 -8.59 2.01 9.03
C ILE A 125 -8.73 1.54 10.48
N HIS A 126 -9.06 0.27 10.67
CA HIS A 126 -9.31 -0.31 12.00
C HIS A 126 -8.07 -1.01 12.54
N LEU A 127 -6.98 -0.28 12.64
CA LEU A 127 -5.70 -0.78 13.15
C LEU A 127 -5.77 -1.28 14.60
N GLU A 128 -6.80 -0.88 15.35
CA GLU A 128 -7.09 -1.41 16.69
C GLU A 128 -7.62 -2.84 16.68
N ARG A 129 -8.10 -3.32 15.55
CA ARG A 129 -8.62 -4.70 15.38
C ARG A 129 -7.53 -5.70 15.04
N VAL A 130 -6.38 -5.55 15.68
CA VAL A 130 -5.27 -6.49 15.53
C VAL A 130 -5.66 -7.89 15.99
N SER A 131 -4.93 -8.88 15.51
CA SER A 131 -5.14 -10.29 15.88
C SER A 131 -5.16 -10.49 17.39
N VAL A 132 -5.89 -11.49 17.86
CA VAL A 132 -5.94 -11.89 19.28
C VAL A 132 -4.54 -12.09 19.85
N LEU A 133 -3.61 -12.61 19.03
CA LEU A 133 -2.20 -12.81 19.38
C LEU A 133 -1.50 -11.48 19.67
N ALA A 134 -1.67 -10.48 18.81
CA ALA A 134 -1.07 -9.16 19.01
C ALA A 134 -1.63 -8.47 20.28
N ALA A 135 -2.94 -8.59 20.51
CA ALA A 135 -3.57 -8.09 21.72
C ALA A 135 -3.03 -8.78 22.98
N ALA A 136 -2.81 -10.10 22.93
CA ALA A 136 -2.28 -10.90 24.05
C ALA A 136 -0.83 -10.53 24.40
N LYS A 137 -0.01 -10.15 23.43
CA LYS A 137 1.37 -9.71 23.66
C LYS A 137 1.48 -8.34 24.34
N GLY A 138 0.40 -7.57 24.36
CA GLY A 138 0.29 -6.35 25.18
C GLY A 138 1.16 -5.18 24.75
N PHE A 139 1.87 -5.23 23.62
CA PHE A 139 2.72 -4.12 23.17
C PHE A 139 1.92 -2.83 22.88
N MET A 140 0.61 -2.94 22.64
CA MET A 140 -0.29 -1.81 22.45
C MET A 140 -0.67 -1.11 23.77
N LYS A 141 -0.40 -1.75 24.92
CA LYS A 141 -0.70 -1.21 26.27
C LYS A 141 0.48 -0.43 26.86
N TRP A 142 1.58 -0.37 26.18
CA TRP A 142 2.76 0.33 26.63
C TRP A 142 2.55 1.86 26.60
N ASP A 143 3.09 2.59 27.56
CA ASP A 143 3.08 4.05 27.61
C ASP A 143 4.14 4.63 26.63
N TYR A 144 3.84 4.50 25.35
CA TYR A 144 4.77 4.87 24.27
C TYR A 144 5.00 6.37 24.14
N GLU A 145 4.11 7.21 24.64
CA GLU A 145 4.23 8.67 24.53
C GLU A 145 5.49 9.21 25.24
N LYS A 146 5.95 8.53 26.29
CA LYS A 146 7.18 8.88 26.99
C LYS A 146 8.44 8.66 26.18
N VAL A 147 8.45 7.65 25.30
CA VAL A 147 9.66 7.21 24.56
C VAL A 147 9.55 7.41 23.07
N MET A 148 8.34 7.58 22.56
CA MET A 148 8.05 7.87 21.16
C MET A 148 7.25 9.16 21.03
N PRO A 149 7.88 10.34 21.20
CA PRO A 149 7.19 11.62 21.09
C PRO A 149 6.62 11.83 19.68
N GLU A 150 5.63 12.72 19.55
CA GLU A 150 5.01 13.01 18.25
C GLU A 150 6.02 13.52 17.20
N ARG A 151 7.07 14.20 17.68
CA ARG A 151 8.15 14.73 16.83
C ARG A 151 9.51 14.51 17.47
N MET A 152 10.48 14.15 16.62
CA MET A 152 11.90 14.11 16.95
C MET A 152 12.67 14.96 15.92
N GLY A 153 12.94 16.22 16.25
CA GLY A 153 13.51 17.18 15.30
C GLY A 153 12.62 17.34 14.06
N GLN A 154 13.14 17.00 12.88
CA GLN A 154 12.41 17.08 11.61
C GLN A 154 11.52 15.87 11.33
N TYR A 155 11.61 14.82 12.14
CA TYR A 155 10.83 13.59 11.96
C TYR A 155 9.48 13.70 12.69
N LYS A 156 8.39 13.42 11.97
CA LYS A 156 7.03 13.31 12.51
C LYS A 156 6.66 11.85 12.66
N ARG A 157 6.09 11.47 13.81
CA ARG A 157 5.53 10.15 14.02
C ARG A 157 4.28 9.97 13.15
N ILE A 158 4.24 8.90 12.36
CA ILE A 158 3.12 8.55 11.46
C ILE A 158 2.44 7.25 11.82
N ILE A 159 3.13 6.36 12.55
CA ILE A 159 2.55 5.13 13.13
C ILE A 159 2.91 5.09 14.61
N LYS A 160 1.99 4.67 15.42
CA LYS A 160 2.13 4.47 16.87
C LYS A 160 1.62 3.08 17.27
N PRO A 161 2.03 2.53 18.43
CA PRO A 161 1.67 1.16 18.83
C PRO A 161 0.19 0.82 18.79
N VAL A 162 -0.68 1.76 19.16
CA VAL A 162 -2.14 1.58 19.10
C VAL A 162 -2.72 1.56 17.68
N ASN A 163 -1.93 1.99 16.69
CA ASN A 163 -2.27 2.01 15.28
C ASN A 163 -1.23 1.20 14.48
N SER A 164 -0.74 0.11 15.08
CA SER A 164 0.27 -0.74 14.45
C SER A 164 -0.28 -1.43 13.21
N VAL A 165 0.55 -1.53 12.19
CA VAL A 165 0.23 -2.20 10.93
C VAL A 165 0.83 -3.59 10.94
N GLU A 166 0.00 -4.62 10.75
CA GLU A 166 0.45 -6.00 10.62
C GLU A 166 1.14 -6.18 9.27
N GLY A 167 2.42 -6.52 9.31
CA GLY A 167 3.19 -6.91 8.14
C GLY A 167 3.14 -8.43 7.90
N LEU A 168 3.83 -8.86 6.86
CA LEU A 168 4.02 -10.28 6.60
C LEU A 168 4.88 -10.93 7.69
N ASN A 169 4.68 -12.24 7.90
CA ASN A 169 5.48 -13.06 8.83
C ASN A 169 5.38 -12.65 10.30
N GLY A 170 4.22 -12.15 10.74
CA GLY A 170 3.98 -11.80 12.15
C GLY A 170 4.79 -10.61 12.65
N SER A 171 5.32 -9.79 11.75
CA SER A 171 5.98 -8.54 12.09
C SER A 171 4.97 -7.40 12.05
N PHE A 172 4.88 -6.65 13.16
CA PHE A 172 4.03 -5.47 13.29
C PHE A 172 4.87 -4.22 13.21
N ILE A 173 4.46 -3.24 12.42
CA ILE A 173 5.03 -1.90 12.48
C ILE A 173 4.40 -1.20 13.68
N ILE A 174 5.11 -1.15 14.77
CA ILE A 174 4.64 -0.56 16.03
C ILE A 174 4.95 0.93 16.13
N GLY A 175 5.77 1.45 15.24
CA GLY A 175 6.09 2.85 15.18
C GLY A 175 6.76 3.21 13.87
N ALA A 176 6.50 4.42 13.41
CA ALA A 176 7.19 4.97 12.26
C ALA A 176 7.33 6.48 12.39
N TYR A 177 8.48 6.99 11.98
CA TYR A 177 8.76 8.41 11.85
C TYR A 177 9.14 8.74 10.42
N GLU A 178 8.70 9.87 9.93
CA GLU A 178 8.98 10.35 8.57
C GLU A 178 9.52 11.79 8.59
N CYS A 179 10.57 12.03 7.83
CA CYS A 179 11.01 13.37 7.42
C CYS A 179 10.68 13.56 5.94
N ARG A 180 9.59 14.27 5.64
CA ARG A 180 9.10 14.47 4.25
C ARG A 180 10.11 15.21 3.39
N GLU A 181 10.75 16.24 3.94
CA GLU A 181 11.72 17.07 3.22
C GLU A 181 12.92 16.26 2.70
N ARG A 182 13.35 15.25 3.47
CA ARG A 182 14.48 14.38 3.12
C ARG A 182 14.07 13.09 2.45
N ASN A 183 12.77 12.78 2.41
CA ASN A 183 12.22 11.49 1.99
C ASN A 183 12.89 10.30 2.71
N ILE A 184 13.05 10.44 4.03
CA ILE A 184 13.65 9.43 4.91
C ILE A 184 12.64 9.08 5.98
N GLY A 185 12.58 7.80 6.34
CA GLY A 185 11.79 7.31 7.44
C GLY A 185 12.52 6.27 8.27
N VAL A 186 12.04 6.10 9.49
CA VAL A 186 12.47 5.06 10.43
C VAL A 186 11.25 4.26 10.82
N LEU A 187 11.37 2.94 10.73
CA LEU A 187 10.31 1.99 11.07
C LEU A 187 10.76 1.17 12.28
N PHE A 188 9.84 0.98 13.22
CA PHE A 188 10.05 0.09 14.37
C PHE A 188 9.09 -1.08 14.27
N PHE A 189 9.61 -2.27 14.41
CA PHE A 189 8.88 -3.52 14.27
C PHE A 189 8.90 -4.30 15.58
N TYR A 190 7.85 -5.10 15.78
CA TYR A 190 7.79 -6.18 16.74
C TYR A 190 7.42 -7.48 16.02
N ASN A 191 8.24 -8.52 16.15
CA ASN A 191 7.93 -9.85 15.61
C ASN A 191 7.30 -10.71 16.70
N ILE A 192 6.04 -11.12 16.52
CA ILE A 192 5.28 -11.86 17.54
C ILE A 192 5.76 -13.29 17.73
N TYR A 193 6.42 -13.89 16.72
CA TYR A 193 6.93 -15.25 16.81
C TYR A 193 8.29 -15.32 17.48
N ARG A 194 9.13 -14.29 17.27
CA ARG A 194 10.47 -14.20 17.87
C ARG A 194 10.48 -13.41 19.17
N GLU A 195 9.41 -12.65 19.43
CA GLU A 195 9.32 -11.73 20.58
C GLU A 195 10.44 -10.66 20.58
N GLU A 196 10.85 -10.23 19.38
CA GLU A 196 11.94 -9.30 19.18
C GLU A 196 11.46 -7.97 18.62
N TYR A 197 12.11 -6.89 19.06
CA TYR A 197 11.98 -5.55 18.50
C TYR A 197 13.16 -5.28 17.58
N TYR A 198 12.91 -4.61 16.45
CA TYR A 198 13.96 -4.22 15.50
C TYR A 198 13.53 -2.96 14.71
N GLY A 199 14.52 -2.30 14.11
CA GLY A 199 14.33 -1.09 13.30
C GLY A 199 15.26 -1.04 12.11
#